data_a80a1f44e38a111bbdc5d39331bfa5c2
#
_entry.id   a80a1f44e38a111bbdc5d39331bfa5c2
#
_cell.length_a   1.000
_cell.length_b   1.000
_cell.length_c   1.000
_cell.angle_alpha   90.00
_cell.angle_beta   90.00
_cell.angle_gamma   90.00
#
_symmetry.space_group_name_H-M   'P 1'
#
loop_
_entity.id
_entity.type
_entity.pdbx_description
1 polymer ?
#
loop_
_entity_poly.entity_id
_entity_poly.type
_entity_poly.pdbx_seq_one_letter_code
_entity_poly.pdbx_strand_id
1 'polypeptide(L)'
;VHLRGLANRTYMPTGDIQFLTISRWCQKWLKEKYGQDAAFAPNGLNFKEFNYVERKLNGKIRILIEGDCAVDYKNVDEAFKVVEFLDKEKYEIWYMSYNAEPKEWYHVDKFLHKVPYSKVHEVYEQCDILLKTSLLESFSYPPIEMMATGGYVVAVPNGGNIEYMVNEENCLLYEAEDLEAAVSAIDRISKDKELRIKMSKKGRKTAQSRDWKQIEQDILKLYER
;
A
#
# COMPACT_ATOMS: atom_id res chain seq x y z
N VAL A 1 -10.37 -3.98 28.62
CA VAL A 1 -9.55 -3.65 29.82
C VAL A 1 -8.18 -4.31 29.75
N HIS A 2 -8.09 -5.57 29.28
CA HIS A 2 -6.83 -6.34 29.20
C HIS A 2 -5.83 -5.78 28.18
N LEU A 3 -6.31 -5.33 27.02
CA LEU A 3 -5.48 -4.74 25.96
C LEU A 3 -4.82 -3.40 26.35
N ARG A 4 -5.50 -2.57 27.17
CA ARG A 4 -4.90 -1.31 27.67
C ARG A 4 -3.72 -1.58 28.62
N GLY A 5 -3.78 -2.62 29.45
CA GLY A 5 -2.68 -2.99 30.34
C GLY A 5 -1.43 -3.45 29.58
N LEU A 6 -1.61 -4.21 28.48
CA LEU A 6 -0.50 -4.63 27.60
C LEU A 6 0.08 -3.46 26.84
N ALA A 7 -0.74 -2.57 26.27
CA ALA A 7 -0.28 -1.38 25.58
C ALA A 7 0.52 -0.45 26.52
N ASN A 8 0.05 -0.22 27.74
CA ASN A 8 0.77 0.58 28.71
C ASN A 8 2.15 -0.02 29.06
N ARG A 9 2.23 -1.34 29.26
CA ARG A 9 3.52 -2.00 29.53
C ARG A 9 4.50 -1.86 28.35
N THR A 10 4.01 -1.87 27.13
CA THR A 10 4.83 -1.73 25.93
C THR A 10 5.31 -0.29 25.72
N TYR A 11 4.41 0.69 25.85
CA TYR A 11 4.68 2.08 25.48
C TYR A 11 4.97 3.02 26.68
N MET A 12 4.87 2.50 27.90
CA MET A 12 5.27 3.19 29.14
C MET A 12 6.21 2.29 29.97
N PRO A 13 7.35 1.89 29.40
CA PRO A 13 8.31 1.03 30.10
C PRO A 13 8.98 1.78 31.25
N THR A 14 9.45 1.03 32.24
CA THR A 14 10.36 1.53 33.25
C THR A 14 11.79 1.33 32.76
N GLY A 15 12.58 2.40 32.72
CA GLY A 15 13.99 2.38 32.27
C GLY A 15 14.24 3.24 31.05
N ASP A 16 15.48 3.28 30.62
CA ASP A 16 15.94 4.04 29.45
C ASP A 16 15.74 3.20 28.19
N ILE A 17 14.65 3.49 27.47
CA ILE A 17 14.27 2.80 26.24
C ILE A 17 14.11 3.82 25.13
N GLN A 18 14.81 3.57 24.03
CA GLN A 18 14.65 4.35 22.80
C GLN A 18 13.59 3.71 21.90
N PHE A 19 12.60 4.49 21.49
CA PHE A 19 11.60 4.08 20.52
C PHE A 19 12.05 4.43 19.10
N LEU A 20 11.81 3.51 18.18
CA LEU A 20 11.95 3.70 16.74
C LEU A 20 10.59 3.50 16.09
N THR A 21 10.24 4.34 15.12
CA THR A 21 9.00 4.22 14.34
C THR A 21 9.28 4.30 12.85
N ILE A 22 8.45 3.61 12.07
CA ILE A 22 8.62 3.47 10.62
C ILE A 22 7.83 4.51 9.82
N SER A 23 7.02 5.35 10.50
CA SER A 23 6.27 6.43 9.87
C SER A 23 6.14 7.63 10.82
N ARG A 24 5.98 8.83 10.25
CA ARG A 24 5.71 10.07 10.99
C ARG A 24 4.38 10.01 11.74
N TRP A 25 3.41 9.30 11.15
CA TRP A 25 2.14 9.02 11.81
C TRP A 25 2.34 8.23 13.11
N CYS A 26 3.15 7.17 13.09
CA CYS A 26 3.46 6.40 14.30
C CYS A 26 4.21 7.24 15.34
N GLN A 27 5.16 8.10 14.93
CA GLN A 27 5.83 9.04 15.84
C GLN A 27 4.81 9.94 16.56
N LYS A 28 3.94 10.58 15.78
CA LYS A 28 2.90 11.47 16.29
C LYS A 28 1.96 10.74 17.27
N TRP A 29 1.48 9.57 16.86
CA TRP A 29 0.60 8.73 17.68
C TRP A 29 1.25 8.36 19.02
N LEU A 30 2.53 7.93 19.01
CA LEU A 30 3.27 7.55 20.21
C LEU A 30 3.45 8.76 21.15
N LYS A 31 3.77 9.91 20.59
CA LYS A 31 3.91 11.17 21.36
C LYS A 31 2.59 11.61 22.00
N GLU A 32 1.51 11.63 21.21
CA GLU A 32 0.20 12.10 21.68
C GLU A 32 -0.45 11.15 22.69
N LYS A 33 -0.27 9.84 22.52
CA LYS A 33 -0.93 8.85 23.39
C LYS A 33 -0.13 8.49 24.63
N TYR A 34 1.19 8.51 24.55
CA TYR A 34 2.06 8.00 25.61
C TYR A 34 3.15 8.99 26.04
N GLY A 35 3.23 10.17 25.42
CA GLY A 35 4.25 11.16 25.72
C GLY A 35 5.67 10.78 25.31
N GLN A 36 5.83 9.66 24.59
CA GLN A 36 7.13 9.12 24.20
C GLN A 36 7.64 9.75 22.91
N ASP A 37 8.91 10.11 22.90
CA ASP A 37 9.63 10.47 21.69
C ASP A 37 10.17 9.22 20.99
N ALA A 38 10.14 9.21 19.67
CA ALA A 38 10.68 8.13 18.88
C ALA A 38 11.53 8.66 17.74
N ALA A 39 12.63 7.99 17.44
CA ALA A 39 13.39 8.26 16.22
C ALA A 39 12.64 7.72 15.01
N PHE A 40 12.81 8.38 13.87
CA PHE A 40 12.21 7.94 12.61
C PHE A 40 13.19 7.03 11.87
N ALA A 41 12.82 5.77 11.70
CA ALA A 41 13.53 4.76 10.93
C ALA A 41 12.65 4.37 9.72
N PRO A 42 12.80 5.01 8.55
CA PRO A 42 11.91 4.78 7.41
C PRO A 42 12.01 3.35 6.89
N ASN A 43 10.86 2.78 6.52
CA ASN A 43 10.84 1.52 5.79
C ASN A 43 11.33 1.71 4.36
N GLY A 44 12.09 0.72 3.88
CA GLY A 44 12.57 0.64 2.52
C GLY A 44 12.15 -0.65 1.82
N LEU A 45 12.49 -0.76 0.56
CA LEU A 45 12.32 -1.96 -0.25
C LEU A 45 13.62 -2.29 -0.98
N ASN A 46 13.79 -3.55 -1.35
CA ASN A 46 14.85 -3.94 -2.27
C ASN A 46 14.43 -3.60 -3.71
N PHE A 47 14.67 -2.34 -4.09
CA PHE A 47 14.18 -1.79 -5.37
C PHE A 47 14.61 -2.62 -6.59
N LYS A 48 15.73 -3.34 -6.50
CA LYS A 48 16.24 -4.17 -7.59
C LYS A 48 15.41 -5.43 -7.86
N GLU A 49 14.59 -5.86 -6.91
CA GLU A 49 13.69 -7.01 -7.10
C GLU A 49 12.49 -6.65 -7.98
N PHE A 50 12.18 -5.36 -8.17
CA PHE A 50 11.02 -4.87 -8.89
C PHE A 50 11.40 -4.38 -10.29
N ASN A 51 11.16 -5.22 -11.31
CA ASN A 51 11.41 -4.83 -12.69
C ASN A 51 10.39 -3.80 -13.17
N TYR A 52 10.87 -2.81 -13.92
CA TYR A 52 9.95 -1.89 -14.58
C TYR A 52 9.24 -2.58 -15.73
N VAL A 53 7.92 -2.49 -15.75
CA VAL A 53 7.07 -2.98 -16.83
C VAL A 53 6.22 -1.84 -17.36
N GLU A 54 6.36 -1.55 -18.66
CA GLU A 54 5.51 -0.56 -19.32
C GLU A 54 4.09 -1.11 -19.50
N ARG A 55 3.09 -0.40 -18.96
CA ARG A 55 1.67 -0.78 -19.04
C ARG A 55 1.04 -0.20 -20.31
N LYS A 56 0.86 -1.04 -21.33
CA LYS A 56 0.25 -0.62 -22.62
C LYS A 56 -1.26 -0.53 -22.58
N LEU A 57 -1.92 -1.20 -21.64
CA LEU A 57 -3.37 -1.30 -21.47
C LEU A 57 -4.14 -1.63 -22.77
N ASN A 58 -3.57 -2.52 -23.59
CA ASN A 58 -4.13 -2.93 -24.89
C ASN A 58 -4.91 -4.24 -24.85
N GLY A 59 -5.27 -4.71 -23.68
CA GLY A 59 -6.09 -5.89 -23.40
C GLY A 59 -6.95 -5.63 -22.16
N LYS A 60 -7.40 -6.67 -21.46
CA LYS A 60 -8.03 -6.50 -20.15
C LYS A 60 -7.04 -5.86 -19.18
N ILE A 61 -7.51 -4.85 -18.49
CA ILE A 61 -6.75 -4.12 -17.45
C ILE A 61 -6.83 -4.93 -16.16
N ARG A 62 -5.69 -5.36 -15.63
CA ARG A 62 -5.65 -6.15 -14.41
C ARG A 62 -5.61 -5.28 -13.18
N ILE A 63 -6.66 -5.41 -12.37
CA ILE A 63 -6.75 -4.75 -11.07
C ILE A 63 -6.36 -5.76 -9.99
N LEU A 64 -5.34 -5.43 -9.23
CA LEU A 64 -4.95 -6.19 -8.04
C LEU A 64 -5.63 -5.60 -6.82
N ILE A 65 -6.36 -6.43 -6.09
CA ILE A 65 -6.82 -6.17 -4.74
C ILE A 65 -5.92 -6.95 -3.79
N GLU A 66 -5.30 -6.30 -2.81
CA GLU A 66 -4.42 -6.94 -1.85
C GLU A 66 -4.88 -6.66 -0.43
N GLY A 67 -4.93 -7.70 0.39
CA GLY A 67 -5.24 -7.63 1.82
C GLY A 67 -5.99 -8.86 2.31
N ASP A 68 -6.01 -9.03 3.63
CA ASP A 68 -6.75 -10.10 4.28
C ASP A 68 -8.19 -9.63 4.55
N CYS A 69 -9.18 -10.22 3.89
CA CYS A 69 -10.59 -9.83 4.03
C CYS A 69 -11.20 -10.22 5.38
N ALA A 70 -10.51 -11.01 6.21
CA ALA A 70 -10.92 -11.27 7.59
C ALA A 70 -10.45 -10.18 8.57
N VAL A 71 -9.71 -9.18 8.10
CA VAL A 71 -9.17 -8.09 8.90
C VAL A 71 -9.89 -6.78 8.56
N ASP A 72 -10.76 -6.31 9.44
CA ASP A 72 -11.67 -5.18 9.21
C ASP A 72 -10.97 -3.92 8.69
N TYR A 73 -9.83 -3.53 9.27
CA TYR A 73 -9.13 -2.32 8.85
C TYR A 73 -8.41 -2.45 7.49
N LYS A 74 -8.31 -3.64 6.91
CA LYS A 74 -7.87 -3.82 5.52
C LYS A 74 -8.95 -3.41 4.52
N ASN A 75 -10.22 -3.43 4.96
CA ASN A 75 -11.38 -2.93 4.23
C ASN A 75 -11.49 -3.50 2.80
N VAL A 76 -11.17 -4.77 2.63
CA VAL A 76 -11.15 -5.47 1.33
C VAL A 76 -12.55 -5.53 0.71
N ASP A 77 -13.60 -5.58 1.54
CA ASP A 77 -15.00 -5.53 1.08
C ASP A 77 -15.30 -4.29 0.23
N GLU A 78 -14.72 -3.13 0.57
CA GLU A 78 -14.89 -1.91 -0.21
C GLU A 78 -14.28 -2.05 -1.60
N ALA A 79 -13.07 -2.64 -1.71
CA ALA A 79 -12.46 -2.86 -3.01
C ALA A 79 -13.34 -3.74 -3.91
N PHE A 80 -13.95 -4.80 -3.35
CA PHE A 80 -14.86 -5.65 -4.12
C PHE A 80 -16.18 -4.95 -4.47
N LYS A 81 -16.71 -4.08 -3.62
CA LYS A 81 -17.85 -3.22 -3.98
C LYS A 81 -17.50 -2.27 -5.12
N VAL A 82 -16.31 -1.68 -5.14
CA VAL A 82 -15.85 -0.80 -6.24
C VAL A 82 -15.81 -1.55 -7.57
N VAL A 83 -15.19 -2.74 -7.60
CA VAL A 83 -15.03 -3.47 -8.86
C VAL A 83 -16.32 -4.04 -9.43
N GLU A 84 -17.38 -4.18 -8.63
CA GLU A 84 -18.71 -4.55 -9.13
C GLU A 84 -19.32 -3.50 -10.10
N PHE A 85 -18.89 -2.24 -10.00
CA PHE A 85 -19.31 -1.17 -10.93
C PHE A 85 -18.48 -1.10 -12.20
N LEU A 86 -17.42 -1.90 -12.32
CA LEU A 86 -16.53 -1.88 -13.48
C LEU A 86 -17.02 -2.84 -14.58
N ASP A 87 -16.69 -2.49 -15.82
CA ASP A 87 -16.98 -3.33 -16.99
C ASP A 87 -16.15 -4.62 -16.98
N LYS A 88 -16.79 -5.76 -16.80
CA LYS A 88 -16.15 -7.10 -16.73
C LYS A 88 -15.45 -7.51 -18.03
N GLU A 89 -15.82 -6.93 -19.18
CA GLU A 89 -15.14 -7.16 -20.43
C GLU A 89 -13.81 -6.38 -20.53
N LYS A 90 -13.72 -5.27 -19.82
CA LYS A 90 -12.55 -4.39 -19.83
C LYS A 90 -11.56 -4.69 -18.71
N TYR A 91 -12.05 -5.15 -17.55
CA TYR A 91 -11.23 -5.36 -16.37
C TYR A 91 -11.16 -6.84 -15.96
N GLU A 92 -10.01 -7.23 -15.43
CA GLU A 92 -9.72 -8.55 -14.84
C GLU A 92 -9.32 -8.33 -13.38
N ILE A 93 -10.01 -9.00 -12.45
CA ILE A 93 -9.84 -8.79 -11.01
C ILE A 93 -8.97 -9.89 -10.41
N TRP A 94 -7.80 -9.52 -9.93
CA TRP A 94 -6.91 -10.40 -9.19
C TRP A 94 -6.98 -10.07 -7.71
N TYR A 95 -7.09 -11.10 -6.89
CA TYR A 95 -7.09 -10.95 -5.43
C TYR A 95 -5.90 -11.67 -4.82
N MET A 96 -5.11 -10.95 -4.02
CA MET A 96 -3.97 -11.51 -3.29
C MET A 96 -4.20 -11.42 -1.79
N SER A 97 -4.20 -12.57 -1.12
CA SER A 97 -4.33 -12.68 0.33
C SER A 97 -3.42 -13.76 0.88
N TYR A 98 -2.92 -13.54 2.11
CA TYR A 98 -2.06 -14.53 2.77
C TYR A 98 -2.87 -15.51 3.63
N ASN A 99 -3.87 -15.05 4.40
CA ASN A 99 -4.62 -15.89 5.31
C ASN A 99 -6.03 -16.23 4.83
N ALA A 100 -6.84 -15.21 4.52
CA ALA A 100 -8.24 -15.43 4.17
C ALA A 100 -8.42 -15.76 2.69
N GLU A 101 -9.39 -16.63 2.44
CA GLU A 101 -9.92 -16.89 1.10
C GLU A 101 -10.97 -15.83 0.72
N PRO A 102 -11.27 -15.63 -0.58
CA PRO A 102 -12.29 -14.70 -1.01
C PRO A 102 -13.66 -15.09 -0.45
N LYS A 103 -14.47 -14.10 -0.07
CA LYS A 103 -15.87 -14.31 0.31
C LYS A 103 -16.68 -14.74 -0.92
N GLU A 104 -17.78 -15.48 -0.71
CA GLU A 104 -18.62 -16.01 -1.80
C GLU A 104 -19.12 -14.95 -2.79
N TRP A 105 -19.34 -13.73 -2.33
CA TRP A 105 -19.83 -12.64 -3.17
C TRP A 105 -18.73 -11.87 -3.92
N TYR A 106 -17.44 -12.18 -3.66
CA TYR A 106 -16.34 -11.54 -4.38
C TYR A 106 -16.24 -12.11 -5.80
N HIS A 107 -16.32 -11.24 -6.79
CA HIS A 107 -15.94 -11.61 -8.14
C HIS A 107 -14.42 -11.58 -8.28
N VAL A 108 -13.79 -12.74 -8.46
CA VAL A 108 -12.35 -12.91 -8.56
C VAL A 108 -12.03 -13.72 -9.81
N ASP A 109 -11.33 -13.12 -10.77
CA ASP A 109 -10.84 -13.85 -11.96
C ASP A 109 -9.60 -14.69 -11.62
N LYS A 110 -8.75 -14.22 -10.73
CA LYS A 110 -7.57 -14.96 -10.26
C LYS A 110 -7.31 -14.73 -8.77
N PHE A 111 -7.34 -15.81 -8.00
CA PHE A 111 -6.96 -15.80 -6.59
C PHE A 111 -5.51 -16.21 -6.39
N LEU A 112 -4.75 -15.40 -5.66
CA LEU A 112 -3.35 -15.57 -5.34
C LEU A 112 -3.20 -15.74 -3.81
N HIS A 113 -3.17 -17.00 -3.37
CA HIS A 113 -3.12 -17.35 -1.96
C HIS A 113 -1.71 -17.69 -1.51
N LYS A 114 -1.26 -17.07 -0.41
CA LYS A 114 0.04 -17.35 0.22
C LYS A 114 1.22 -17.24 -0.76
N VAL A 115 1.21 -16.21 -1.61
CA VAL A 115 2.33 -15.96 -2.51
C VAL A 115 3.60 -15.77 -1.68
N PRO A 116 4.66 -16.55 -1.91
CA PRO A 116 5.93 -16.35 -1.22
C PRO A 116 6.47 -14.94 -1.46
N TYR A 117 7.06 -14.31 -0.43
CA TYR A 117 7.59 -12.95 -0.54
C TYR A 117 8.51 -12.76 -1.76
N SER A 118 9.38 -13.75 -2.03
CA SER A 118 10.28 -13.75 -3.19
C SER A 118 9.59 -13.77 -4.56
N LYS A 119 8.27 -13.96 -4.60
CA LYS A 119 7.43 -14.00 -5.82
C LYS A 119 6.40 -12.88 -5.90
N VAL A 120 6.27 -12.08 -4.87
CA VAL A 120 5.28 -11.00 -4.82
C VAL A 120 5.54 -9.95 -5.91
N HIS A 121 6.80 -9.64 -6.20
CA HIS A 121 7.17 -8.72 -7.29
C HIS A 121 6.60 -9.17 -8.66
N GLU A 122 6.59 -10.49 -8.95
CA GLU A 122 6.05 -11.04 -10.21
C GLU A 122 4.54 -10.79 -10.34
N VAL A 123 3.82 -10.69 -9.23
CA VAL A 123 2.38 -10.34 -9.22
C VAL A 123 2.20 -8.88 -9.61
N TYR A 124 2.94 -7.97 -8.99
CA TYR A 124 2.87 -6.54 -9.33
C TYR A 124 3.30 -6.27 -10.77
N GLU A 125 4.28 -7.00 -11.28
CA GLU A 125 4.75 -6.88 -12.67
C GLU A 125 3.66 -7.28 -13.69
N GLN A 126 2.74 -8.18 -13.31
CA GLN A 126 1.66 -8.65 -14.15
C GLN A 126 0.38 -7.81 -14.04
N CYS A 127 0.21 -7.01 -12.99
CA CYS A 127 -0.98 -6.20 -12.77
C CYS A 127 -0.77 -4.75 -13.22
N ASP A 128 -1.84 -4.08 -13.64
CA ASP A 128 -1.79 -2.71 -14.12
C ASP A 128 -2.12 -1.70 -13.01
N ILE A 129 -3.16 -1.97 -12.23
CA ILE A 129 -3.66 -1.09 -11.17
C ILE A 129 -3.71 -1.86 -9.86
N LEU A 130 -3.21 -1.26 -8.78
CA LEU A 130 -3.48 -1.71 -7.42
C LEU A 130 -4.63 -0.86 -6.85
N LEU A 131 -5.71 -1.51 -6.41
CA LEU A 131 -6.77 -0.90 -5.62
C LEU A 131 -6.57 -1.26 -4.15
N LYS A 132 -6.19 -0.28 -3.32
CA LYS A 132 -5.86 -0.47 -1.90
C LYS A 132 -6.77 0.34 -1.00
N THR A 133 -7.60 -0.36 -0.24
CA THR A 133 -8.70 0.21 0.55
C THR A 133 -8.44 0.26 2.06
N SER A 134 -7.24 -0.11 2.51
CA SER A 134 -6.91 -0.17 3.93
C SER A 134 -7.10 1.17 4.65
N LEU A 135 -7.82 1.15 5.77
CA LEU A 135 -8.10 2.31 6.62
C LEU A 135 -6.96 2.59 7.60
N LEU A 136 -6.20 1.56 7.97
CA LEU A 136 -5.11 1.66 8.94
C LEU A 136 -3.91 0.85 8.48
N GLU A 137 -2.78 1.54 8.33
CA GLU A 137 -1.47 0.95 8.06
C GLU A 137 -0.39 1.75 8.79
N SER A 138 0.67 1.08 9.20
CA SER A 138 1.84 1.77 9.73
C SER A 138 2.76 2.31 8.64
N PHE A 139 2.82 1.65 7.46
CA PHE A 139 3.57 2.08 6.27
C PHE A 139 2.86 1.75 4.96
N SER A 140 2.33 0.52 4.80
CA SER A 140 1.71 -0.01 3.57
C SER A 140 2.70 -0.27 2.43
N TYR A 141 3.24 -1.49 2.36
CA TYR A 141 4.17 -1.89 1.29
C TYR A 141 3.52 -2.01 -0.11
N PRO A 142 2.29 -2.58 -0.27
CA PRO A 142 1.73 -2.86 -1.59
C PRO A 142 1.71 -1.67 -2.56
N PRO A 143 1.33 -0.45 -2.18
CA PRO A 143 1.36 0.69 -3.11
C PRO A 143 2.77 1.03 -3.60
N ILE A 144 3.78 1.02 -2.72
CA ILE A 144 5.14 1.39 -3.13
C ILE A 144 5.80 0.30 -3.97
N GLU A 145 5.45 -0.97 -3.73
CA GLU A 145 5.88 -2.12 -4.54
C GLU A 145 5.25 -2.06 -5.94
N MET A 146 3.96 -1.74 -6.04
CA MET A 146 3.29 -1.49 -7.31
C MET A 146 3.95 -0.32 -8.08
N MET A 147 4.23 0.79 -7.41
CA MET A 147 4.95 1.93 -7.98
C MET A 147 6.35 1.55 -8.47
N ALA A 148 7.05 0.67 -7.76
CA ALA A 148 8.38 0.19 -8.15
C ALA A 148 8.36 -0.55 -9.48
N THR A 149 7.29 -1.26 -9.81
CA THR A 149 7.13 -1.91 -11.11
C THR A 149 6.62 -0.99 -12.22
N GLY A 150 6.31 0.27 -11.90
CA GLY A 150 5.74 1.25 -12.84
C GLY A 150 4.21 1.15 -12.98
N GLY A 151 3.54 0.34 -12.15
CA GLY A 151 2.09 0.22 -12.11
C GLY A 151 1.40 1.42 -11.45
N TYR A 152 0.09 1.43 -11.53
CA TYR A 152 -0.74 2.54 -11.05
C TYR A 152 -1.40 2.18 -9.72
N VAL A 153 -1.63 3.19 -8.88
CA VAL A 153 -2.22 3.00 -7.55
C VAL A 153 -3.45 3.87 -7.40
N VAL A 154 -4.55 3.25 -7.00
CA VAL A 154 -5.76 3.90 -6.51
C VAL A 154 -5.95 3.46 -5.06
N ALA A 155 -6.06 4.38 -4.12
CA ALA A 155 -6.07 4.00 -2.72
C ALA A 155 -6.81 4.96 -1.80
N VAL A 156 -7.28 4.42 -0.67
CA VAL A 156 -7.73 5.20 0.48
C VAL A 156 -6.51 5.73 1.23
N PRO A 157 -6.42 7.06 1.51
CA PRO A 157 -5.34 7.61 2.30
C PRO A 157 -5.42 7.14 3.75
N ASN A 158 -4.27 6.76 4.32
CA ASN A 158 -4.16 6.42 5.73
C ASN A 158 -2.78 6.85 6.28
N GLY A 159 -2.59 6.78 7.60
CA GLY A 159 -1.38 7.27 8.24
C GLY A 159 -0.07 6.71 7.68
N GLY A 160 -0.08 5.47 7.22
CA GLY A 160 1.13 4.81 6.69
C GLY A 160 1.44 5.16 5.24
N ASN A 161 0.43 5.24 4.38
CA ASN A 161 0.66 5.43 2.95
C ASN A 161 0.86 6.89 2.54
N ILE A 162 0.30 7.86 3.26
CA ILE A 162 0.54 9.31 3.02
C ILE A 162 2.00 9.73 3.26
N GLU A 163 2.83 8.86 3.83
CA GLU A 163 4.27 9.10 3.96
C GLU A 163 4.98 9.23 2.61
N TYR A 164 4.41 8.67 1.54
CA TYR A 164 5.02 8.64 0.22
C TYR A 164 4.03 8.81 -0.93
N MET A 165 2.72 8.68 -0.67
CA MET A 165 1.68 8.87 -1.68
C MET A 165 1.28 10.34 -1.78
N VAL A 166 1.30 10.87 -3.01
CA VAL A 166 0.89 12.23 -3.33
C VAL A 166 -0.16 12.17 -4.42
N ASN A 167 -1.39 12.57 -4.05
CA ASN A 167 -2.52 12.52 -4.98
C ASN A 167 -2.22 13.31 -6.26
N GLU A 168 -2.69 12.82 -7.40
CA GLU A 168 -2.50 13.38 -8.74
C GLU A 168 -1.02 13.41 -9.21
N GLU A 169 -0.08 12.90 -8.40
CA GLU A 169 1.34 12.85 -8.74
C GLU A 169 1.82 11.41 -9.00
N ASN A 170 1.77 10.57 -7.97
CA ASN A 170 2.24 9.19 -8.04
C ASN A 170 1.14 8.14 -7.79
N CYS A 171 -0.06 8.60 -7.44
CA CYS A 171 -1.25 7.79 -7.21
C CYS A 171 -2.52 8.63 -7.42
N LEU A 172 -3.68 7.97 -7.38
CA LEU A 172 -4.97 8.63 -7.17
C LEU A 172 -5.53 8.21 -5.82
N LEU A 173 -5.91 9.21 -5.01
CA LEU A 173 -6.50 9.00 -3.69
C LEU A 173 -8.00 9.30 -3.74
N TYR A 174 -8.78 8.55 -2.96
CA TYR A 174 -10.19 8.80 -2.75
C TYR A 174 -10.55 8.56 -1.28
N GLU A 175 -11.62 9.18 -0.80
CA GLU A 175 -12.09 8.99 0.57
C GLU A 175 -12.76 7.62 0.74
N ALA A 176 -12.54 6.96 1.87
CA ALA A 176 -13.19 5.68 2.16
C ALA A 176 -14.71 5.78 2.00
N GLU A 177 -15.33 4.72 1.50
CA GLU A 177 -16.76 4.62 1.19
C GLU A 177 -17.23 5.42 -0.03
N ASP A 178 -16.39 6.26 -0.65
CA ASP A 178 -16.71 6.96 -1.91
C ASP A 178 -16.40 6.05 -3.12
N LEU A 179 -17.31 5.10 -3.35
CA LEU A 179 -17.15 4.11 -4.44
C LEU A 179 -17.14 4.78 -5.82
N GLU A 180 -17.89 5.87 -6.01
CA GLU A 180 -17.95 6.60 -7.29
C GLU A 180 -16.60 7.26 -7.59
N ALA A 181 -15.96 7.88 -6.60
CA ALA A 181 -14.64 8.46 -6.77
C ALA A 181 -13.58 7.37 -7.09
N ALA A 182 -13.66 6.21 -6.44
CA ALA A 182 -12.77 5.08 -6.73
C ALA A 182 -12.93 4.57 -8.17
N VAL A 183 -14.17 4.36 -8.63
CA VAL A 183 -14.48 3.95 -10.00
C VAL A 183 -13.99 5.00 -11.00
N SER A 184 -14.25 6.29 -10.74
CA SER A 184 -13.79 7.40 -11.56
C SER A 184 -12.27 7.45 -11.66
N ALA A 185 -11.54 7.20 -10.56
CA ALA A 185 -10.09 7.16 -10.54
C ALA A 185 -9.54 6.02 -11.42
N ILE A 186 -10.11 4.82 -11.32
CA ILE A 186 -9.76 3.67 -12.16
C ILE A 186 -10.02 3.97 -13.64
N ASP A 187 -11.16 4.55 -13.94
CA ASP A 187 -11.56 4.89 -15.32
C ASP A 187 -10.65 5.99 -15.91
N ARG A 188 -10.27 7.00 -15.13
CA ARG A 188 -9.27 8.01 -15.53
C ARG A 188 -7.94 7.36 -15.91
N ILE A 189 -7.41 6.45 -15.09
CA ILE A 189 -6.17 5.72 -15.42
C ILE A 189 -6.33 5.00 -16.76
N SER A 190 -7.47 4.38 -17.01
CA SER A 190 -7.69 3.64 -18.27
C SER A 190 -7.69 4.53 -19.52
N LYS A 191 -8.14 5.78 -19.40
CA LYS A 191 -8.36 6.71 -20.52
C LYS A 191 -7.24 7.74 -20.70
N ASP A 192 -6.64 8.21 -19.61
CA ASP A 192 -5.68 9.33 -19.62
C ASP A 192 -4.23 8.82 -19.70
N LYS A 193 -3.65 8.87 -20.89
CA LYS A 193 -2.27 8.46 -21.14
C LYS A 193 -1.25 9.36 -20.45
N GLU A 194 -1.49 10.67 -20.38
CA GLU A 194 -0.55 11.62 -19.77
C GLU A 194 -0.48 11.41 -18.25
N LEU A 195 -1.65 11.20 -17.63
CA LEU A 195 -1.73 10.82 -16.22
C LEU A 195 -0.92 9.54 -15.95
N ARG A 196 -1.09 8.50 -16.77
CA ARG A 196 -0.35 7.23 -16.63
C ARG A 196 1.16 7.45 -16.70
N ILE A 197 1.64 8.21 -17.67
CA ILE A 197 3.07 8.53 -17.82
C ILE A 197 3.59 9.26 -16.59
N LYS A 198 2.86 10.25 -16.11
CA LYS A 198 3.20 11.01 -14.90
C LYS A 198 3.26 10.09 -13.68
N MET A 199 2.21 9.32 -13.43
CA MET A 199 2.11 8.42 -12.27
C MET A 199 3.22 7.37 -12.27
N SER A 200 3.44 6.70 -13.39
CA SER A 200 4.49 5.68 -13.50
C SER A 200 5.88 6.26 -13.22
N LYS A 201 6.21 7.41 -13.83
CA LYS A 201 7.51 8.08 -13.63
C LYS A 201 7.69 8.55 -12.18
N LYS A 202 6.69 9.20 -11.62
CA LYS A 202 6.74 9.73 -10.24
C LYS A 202 6.71 8.62 -9.22
N GLY A 203 5.83 7.60 -9.41
CA GLY A 203 5.74 6.44 -8.54
C GLY A 203 7.07 5.67 -8.48
N ARG A 204 7.68 5.39 -9.62
CA ARG A 204 8.98 4.72 -9.65
C ARG A 204 10.09 5.53 -8.97
N LYS A 205 10.10 6.86 -9.14
CA LYS A 205 11.04 7.72 -8.42
C LYS A 205 10.81 7.68 -6.90
N THR A 206 9.55 7.66 -6.46
CA THR A 206 9.20 7.52 -5.05
C THR A 206 9.69 6.18 -4.49
N ALA A 207 9.45 5.07 -5.19
CA ALA A 207 9.93 3.76 -4.78
C ALA A 207 11.47 3.69 -4.72
N GLN A 208 12.15 4.26 -5.71
CA GLN A 208 13.62 4.32 -5.77
C GLN A 208 14.21 5.10 -4.58
N SER A 209 13.57 6.19 -4.15
CA SER A 209 14.02 6.96 -2.99
C SER A 209 13.89 6.19 -1.66
N ARG A 210 13.20 5.06 -1.67
CA ARG A 210 13.04 4.13 -0.55
C ARG A 210 13.87 2.85 -0.72
N ASP A 211 14.80 2.80 -1.67
CA ASP A 211 15.75 1.68 -1.78
C ASP A 211 16.58 1.58 -0.48
N TRP A 212 16.65 0.38 0.11
CA TRP A 212 17.44 0.12 1.31
C TRP A 212 18.84 0.68 1.21
N LYS A 213 19.48 0.63 0.05
CA LYS A 213 20.82 1.19 -0.18
C LYS A 213 20.93 2.70 0.04
N GLN A 214 19.81 3.41 -0.10
CA GLN A 214 19.79 4.87 0.11
C GLN A 214 19.52 5.24 1.56
N ILE A 215 18.76 4.42 2.28
CA ILE A 215 18.29 4.77 3.63
C ILE A 215 19.03 4.02 4.75
N GLU A 216 19.77 2.95 4.44
CA GLU A 216 20.45 2.12 5.44
C GLU A 216 21.40 2.92 6.34
N GLN A 217 22.17 3.85 5.76
CA GLN A 217 23.14 4.64 6.51
C GLN A 217 22.45 5.58 7.52
N ASP A 218 21.28 6.11 7.18
CA ASP A 218 20.54 6.97 8.10
C ASP A 218 19.91 6.14 9.24
N ILE A 219 19.52 4.90 8.96
CA ILE A 219 19.03 3.98 9.98
C ILE A 219 20.18 3.56 10.90
N LEU A 220 21.35 3.20 10.37
CA LEU A 220 22.51 2.80 11.17
C LEU A 220 22.92 3.88 12.17
N LYS A 221 22.91 5.16 11.78
CA LYS A 221 23.19 6.29 12.68
C LYS A 221 22.26 6.37 13.90
N LEU A 222 21.06 5.75 13.85
CA LEU A 222 20.15 5.73 14.98
C LEU A 222 20.62 4.76 16.09
N TYR A 223 21.43 3.77 15.73
CA TYR A 223 21.96 2.77 16.65
C TYR A 223 23.34 3.17 17.22
N GLU A 224 23.97 4.21 16.67
CA GLU A 224 25.26 4.72 17.13
C GLU A 224 25.13 5.78 18.24
N ARG A 225 23.90 6.11 18.63
CA ARG A 225 23.54 7.06 19.69
C ARG A 225 23.24 6.32 20.99
#